data_e00119c9008e0552b6cffd4df15e59a2
#
_entry.id   e00119c9008e0552b6cffd4df15e59a2
#
_cell.length_a   1.000
_cell.length_b   1.000
_cell.length_c   1.000
_cell.angle_alpha   90.00
_cell.angle_beta   90.00
_cell.angle_gamma   90.00
#
_symmetry.space_group_name_H-M   'P 1'
#
loop_
_entity.id
_entity.type
_entity.pdbx_description
1 polymer ?
#
loop_
_entity_poly.entity_id
_entity_poly.type
_entity_poly.pdbx_seq_one_letter_code
_entity_poly.pdbx_strand_id
1 'polypeptide(L)'
;MQPAPKRVIELAHSWPAIAALLAVAILVGVGRLWPGLVMPLGLAAMLGLAYANGANDVSKGIATLVGAGVTDYRRALLWGTLWTGVGAAASAFAARELVATFSSGLLAGGARFGPQAAVAVLLGTIGWLLLATRTGLPVSTTHSITGAIVGVGTISAGVSGVAWEKVAQKVALPLALGPVLAVGLGLAAYVLLRLSPGQVPYGALHWLSSGGTSMARALNDTPKIVALGAAFAVAPGSERVPPWVFLATAAAMVAGSWAGGRRVTRTLAERVTQLDDREGLGANLATALLVGFASTQGLPVSTTHVASTAIIGVRARRGRRAVHWRTVGEVALAWLVTLPVAALIGIAAYLLVTWQVPG
;
A
#
# COMPACT_ATOMS: atom_id res chain seq x y z
N MET A 1 20.47 -25.35 1.89
CA MET A 1 20.06 -24.56 3.08
C MET A 1 20.91 -23.31 3.16
N GLN A 2 20.38 -22.12 2.81
CA GLN A 2 21.11 -20.87 3.01
C GLN A 2 20.66 -20.22 4.32
N PRO A 3 21.57 -19.70 5.15
CA PRO A 3 21.28 -19.17 6.48
C PRO A 3 20.47 -17.86 6.43
N ALA A 4 19.48 -17.78 7.32
CA ALA A 4 18.50 -16.71 7.43
C ALA A 4 18.96 -15.31 7.91
N PRO A 5 20.15 -15.11 8.53
CA PRO A 5 20.46 -13.80 9.12
C PRO A 5 21.02 -12.75 8.15
N LYS A 6 21.32 -13.08 6.89
CA LYS A 6 21.89 -12.10 5.93
C LYS A 6 20.92 -10.98 5.48
N ARG A 7 19.61 -11.12 5.66
CA ARG A 7 18.63 -10.11 5.20
C ARG A 7 18.49 -8.90 6.10
N VAL A 8 18.74 -9.03 7.39
CA VAL A 8 18.76 -7.89 8.32
C VAL A 8 20.04 -7.06 8.11
N ILE A 9 21.12 -7.71 7.70
CA ILE A 9 22.41 -7.06 7.41
C ILE A 9 22.41 -6.35 6.04
N GLU A 10 21.57 -6.79 5.07
CA GLU A 10 21.36 -6.08 3.81
C GLU A 10 20.64 -4.72 3.98
N LEU A 11 20.06 -4.45 5.14
CA LEU A 11 19.56 -3.11 5.51
C LEU A 11 20.68 -2.06 5.57
N ALA A 12 21.91 -2.46 5.91
CA ALA A 12 23.07 -1.57 5.95
C ALA A 12 23.52 -1.08 4.56
N HIS A 13 23.10 -1.72 3.48
CA HIS A 13 23.41 -1.30 2.09
C HIS A 13 22.31 -0.41 1.47
N SER A 14 21.40 0.13 2.28
CA SER A 14 20.31 1.00 1.81
C SER A 14 20.67 2.50 1.82
N TRP A 15 21.97 2.85 1.81
CA TRP A 15 22.46 4.23 1.76
C TRP A 15 21.73 5.16 0.77
N PRO A 16 21.37 4.72 -0.46
CA PRO A 16 20.65 5.60 -1.36
C PRO A 16 19.22 5.93 -0.91
N ALA A 17 18.56 5.04 -0.12
CA ALA A 17 17.22 5.32 0.42
C ALA A 17 17.31 6.26 1.62
N ILE A 18 18.29 6.03 2.48
CA ILE A 18 18.58 6.91 3.62
C ILE A 18 19.01 8.29 3.10
N ALA A 19 19.87 8.34 2.08
CA ALA A 19 20.26 9.58 1.43
C ALA A 19 19.09 10.32 0.80
N ALA A 20 18.17 9.60 0.12
CA ALA A 20 16.96 10.21 -0.43
C ALA A 20 16.03 10.76 0.66
N LEU A 21 15.86 10.05 1.78
CA LEU A 21 15.09 10.52 2.93
C LEU A 21 15.73 11.72 3.61
N LEU A 22 17.06 11.69 3.77
CA LEU A 22 17.82 12.83 4.29
C LEU A 22 17.76 14.02 3.34
N ALA A 23 17.90 13.81 2.03
CA ALA A 23 17.78 14.87 1.03
C ALA A 23 16.38 15.52 1.07
N VAL A 24 15.31 14.72 1.20
CA VAL A 24 13.95 15.28 1.34
C VAL A 24 13.79 15.99 2.69
N ALA A 25 14.34 15.47 3.78
CA ALA A 25 14.33 16.14 5.08
C ALA A 25 15.11 17.47 5.04
N ILE A 26 16.26 17.48 4.37
CA ILE A 26 17.07 18.71 4.15
C ILE A 26 16.30 19.71 3.26
N LEU A 27 15.69 19.24 2.17
CA LEU A 27 14.90 20.07 1.27
C LEU A 27 13.68 20.68 1.98
N VAL A 28 13.08 19.95 2.92
CA VAL A 28 11.98 20.47 3.75
C VAL A 28 12.52 21.45 4.80
N GLY A 29 13.69 21.21 5.36
CA GLY A 29 14.41 22.17 6.21
C GLY A 29 14.74 23.48 5.47
N VAL A 30 15.19 23.37 4.22
CA VAL A 30 15.41 24.51 3.31
C VAL A 30 14.09 25.21 2.96
N GLY A 31 12.98 24.47 2.85
CA GLY A 31 11.64 25.04 2.64
C GLY A 31 11.18 25.98 3.78
N ARG A 32 11.79 25.87 4.98
CA ARG A 32 11.60 26.85 6.07
C ARG A 32 12.25 28.20 5.79
N LEU A 33 13.40 28.19 5.14
CA LEU A 33 14.07 29.42 4.71
C LEU A 33 13.32 30.06 3.55
N TRP A 34 12.52 29.27 2.80
CA TRP A 34 11.69 29.76 1.70
C TRP A 34 10.29 29.10 1.75
N PRO A 35 9.31 29.74 2.42
CA PRO A 35 7.95 29.20 2.59
C PRO A 35 7.26 28.78 1.27
N GLY A 36 7.61 29.45 0.15
CA GLY A 36 7.10 29.10 -1.17
C GLY A 36 7.48 27.69 -1.68
N LEU A 37 8.50 27.05 -1.08
CA LEU A 37 8.91 25.69 -1.47
C LEU A 37 8.14 24.57 -0.75
N VAL A 38 7.42 24.84 0.33
CA VAL A 38 6.72 23.81 1.11
C VAL A 38 5.65 23.12 0.28
N MET A 39 4.89 23.89 -0.50
CA MET A 39 3.83 23.33 -1.37
C MET A 39 4.39 22.42 -2.46
N PRO A 40 5.34 22.84 -3.32
CA PRO A 40 5.89 21.96 -4.35
C PRO A 40 6.64 20.74 -3.77
N LEU A 41 7.33 20.88 -2.64
CA LEU A 41 7.99 19.77 -1.96
C LEU A 41 6.98 18.76 -1.40
N GLY A 42 5.87 19.24 -0.84
CA GLY A 42 4.78 18.39 -0.36
C GLY A 42 4.12 17.61 -1.49
N LEU A 43 3.87 18.26 -2.63
CA LEU A 43 3.36 17.58 -3.84
C LEU A 43 4.36 16.57 -4.38
N ALA A 44 5.65 16.90 -4.42
CA ALA A 44 6.70 15.97 -4.83
C ALA A 44 6.76 14.76 -3.88
N ALA A 45 6.63 14.95 -2.57
CA ALA A 45 6.57 13.86 -1.60
C ALA A 45 5.31 12.99 -1.81
N MET A 46 4.14 13.57 -2.08
CA MET A 46 2.93 12.82 -2.42
C MET A 46 3.14 11.94 -3.67
N LEU A 47 3.73 12.50 -4.73
CA LEU A 47 4.05 11.74 -5.95
C LEU A 47 5.11 10.67 -5.68
N GLY A 48 6.09 10.96 -4.81
CA GLY A 48 7.06 9.98 -4.32
C GLY A 48 6.41 8.81 -3.58
N LEU A 49 5.40 9.08 -2.75
CA LEU A 49 4.61 8.03 -2.10
C LEU A 49 3.82 7.21 -3.12
N ALA A 50 3.19 7.86 -4.09
CA ALA A 50 2.46 7.19 -5.17
C ALA A 50 3.38 6.26 -5.98
N TYR A 51 4.58 6.74 -6.33
CA TYR A 51 5.61 5.94 -6.98
C TYR A 51 6.04 4.73 -6.12
N ALA A 52 6.35 4.95 -4.85
CA ALA A 52 6.74 3.88 -3.93
C ALA A 52 5.62 2.84 -3.74
N ASN A 53 4.36 3.28 -3.65
CA ASN A 53 3.19 2.39 -3.63
C ASN A 53 3.11 1.57 -4.92
N GLY A 54 3.19 2.20 -6.10
CA GLY A 54 3.19 1.49 -7.38
C GLY A 54 4.26 0.41 -7.43
N ALA A 55 5.49 0.73 -7.01
CA ALA A 55 6.63 -0.18 -7.01
C ALA A 55 6.47 -1.39 -6.07
N ASN A 56 5.86 -1.22 -4.90
CA ASN A 56 5.59 -2.34 -3.98
C ASN A 56 4.36 -3.13 -4.39
N ASP A 57 3.30 -2.43 -4.76
CA ASP A 57 1.95 -2.95 -4.73
C ASP A 57 1.47 -3.57 -6.06
N VAL A 58 2.10 -3.28 -7.20
CA VAL A 58 1.79 -3.94 -8.48
C VAL A 58 1.87 -5.45 -8.38
N SER A 59 2.77 -5.95 -7.54
CA SER A 59 2.97 -7.37 -7.27
C SER A 59 1.70 -8.11 -6.84
N LYS A 60 0.80 -7.44 -6.11
CA LYS A 60 -0.41 -8.04 -5.54
C LYS A 60 -1.43 -8.46 -6.61
N GLY A 61 -1.47 -7.73 -7.72
CA GLY A 61 -2.33 -8.07 -8.85
C GLY A 61 -1.73 -9.11 -9.80
N ILE A 62 -0.39 -9.12 -9.96
CA ILE A 62 0.27 -9.90 -11.01
C ILE A 62 0.97 -11.16 -10.52
N ALA A 63 1.22 -11.30 -9.21
CA ALA A 63 1.99 -12.43 -8.68
C ALA A 63 1.36 -13.78 -8.98
N THR A 64 0.05 -13.86 -9.01
CA THR A 64 -0.69 -15.10 -9.32
C THR A 64 -0.53 -15.51 -10.79
N LEU A 65 -0.56 -14.56 -11.74
CA LEU A 65 -0.31 -14.84 -13.16
C LEU A 65 1.09 -15.40 -13.40
N VAL A 66 2.08 -14.80 -12.75
CA VAL A 66 3.49 -15.21 -12.85
C VAL A 66 3.70 -16.55 -12.12
N GLY A 67 3.14 -16.67 -10.91
CA GLY A 67 3.31 -17.85 -10.05
C GLY A 67 2.59 -19.10 -10.58
N ALA A 68 1.50 -18.93 -11.32
CA ALA A 68 0.80 -20.01 -12.00
C ALA A 68 1.37 -20.33 -13.41
N GLY A 69 2.39 -19.58 -13.86
CA GLY A 69 2.98 -19.80 -15.17
C GLY A 69 2.08 -19.39 -16.35
N VAL A 70 1.02 -18.61 -16.11
CA VAL A 70 0.10 -18.14 -17.17
C VAL A 70 0.80 -17.21 -18.15
N THR A 71 1.74 -16.40 -17.64
CA THR A 71 2.53 -15.48 -18.47
C THR A 71 3.85 -15.11 -17.81
N ASP A 72 4.73 -14.49 -18.59
CA ASP A 72 5.98 -13.93 -18.09
C ASP A 72 5.76 -12.63 -17.28
N TYR A 73 6.78 -12.27 -16.49
CA TYR A 73 6.74 -11.09 -15.63
C TYR A 73 6.46 -9.78 -16.40
N ARG A 74 7.02 -9.61 -17.61
CA ARG A 74 6.89 -8.35 -18.37
C ARG A 74 5.45 -8.12 -18.82
N ARG A 75 4.81 -9.16 -19.36
CA ARG A 75 3.40 -9.08 -19.80
C ARG A 75 2.47 -8.87 -18.62
N ALA A 76 2.69 -9.61 -17.52
CA ALA A 76 1.94 -9.42 -16.29
C ALA A 76 2.12 -7.99 -15.75
N LEU A 77 3.35 -7.44 -15.77
CA LEU A 77 3.63 -6.08 -15.33
C LEU A 77 2.90 -5.03 -16.17
N LEU A 78 2.93 -5.15 -17.50
CA LEU A 78 2.19 -4.25 -18.40
C LEU A 78 0.71 -4.24 -18.06
N TRP A 79 0.11 -5.42 -17.91
CA TRP A 79 -1.30 -5.58 -17.57
C TRP A 79 -1.65 -4.97 -16.20
N GLY A 80 -0.90 -5.33 -15.17
CA GLY A 80 -1.11 -4.80 -13.81
C GLY A 80 -0.90 -3.29 -13.73
N THR A 81 0.07 -2.75 -14.48
CA THR A 81 0.34 -1.31 -14.56
C THR A 81 -0.80 -0.56 -15.24
N LEU A 82 -1.34 -1.09 -16.35
CA LEU A 82 -2.50 -0.52 -17.04
C LEU A 82 -3.69 -0.41 -16.09
N TRP A 83 -4.07 -1.53 -15.47
CA TRP A 83 -5.21 -1.57 -14.55
C TRP A 83 -4.98 -0.80 -13.25
N THR A 84 -3.73 -0.65 -12.82
CA THR A 84 -3.37 0.29 -11.74
C THR A 84 -3.72 1.72 -12.12
N GLY A 85 -3.36 2.16 -13.34
CA GLY A 85 -3.68 3.49 -13.84
C GLY A 85 -5.20 3.72 -13.91
N VAL A 86 -5.95 2.74 -14.45
CA VAL A 86 -7.42 2.80 -14.51
C VAL A 86 -8.05 2.92 -13.12
N GLY A 87 -7.64 2.08 -12.17
CA GLY A 87 -8.16 2.10 -10.80
C GLY A 87 -7.82 3.39 -10.05
N ALA A 88 -6.59 3.90 -10.23
CA ALA A 88 -6.17 5.16 -9.63
C ALA A 88 -6.98 6.36 -10.17
N ALA A 89 -7.20 6.43 -11.48
CA ALA A 89 -8.04 7.47 -12.08
C ALA A 89 -9.51 7.34 -11.64
N ALA A 90 -10.06 6.13 -11.62
CA ALA A 90 -11.44 5.86 -11.19
C ALA A 90 -11.68 6.24 -9.72
N SER A 91 -10.66 6.24 -8.88
CA SER A 91 -10.76 6.57 -7.46
C SER A 91 -11.23 8.01 -7.20
N ALA A 92 -11.04 8.92 -8.15
CA ALA A 92 -11.54 10.29 -8.10
C ALA A 92 -13.07 10.36 -7.94
N PHE A 93 -13.78 9.35 -8.44
CA PHE A 93 -15.24 9.29 -8.42
C PHE A 93 -15.77 8.31 -7.36
N ALA A 94 -15.07 7.20 -7.13
CA ALA A 94 -15.60 6.06 -6.39
C ALA A 94 -15.12 5.96 -4.92
N ALA A 95 -14.17 6.79 -4.46
CA ALA A 95 -13.54 6.56 -3.17
C ALA A 95 -13.42 7.83 -2.29
N ARG A 96 -14.42 8.70 -2.32
CA ARG A 96 -14.47 9.97 -1.56
C ARG A 96 -14.36 9.76 -0.05
N GLU A 97 -15.02 8.73 0.49
CA GLU A 97 -15.01 8.40 1.91
C GLU A 97 -13.60 8.05 2.41
N LEU A 98 -12.78 7.37 1.59
CA LEU A 98 -11.40 7.07 1.94
C LEU A 98 -10.55 8.36 2.01
N VAL A 99 -10.78 9.33 1.11
CA VAL A 99 -10.12 10.64 1.19
C VAL A 99 -10.47 11.32 2.51
N ALA A 100 -11.74 11.38 2.88
CA ALA A 100 -12.18 11.98 4.14
C ALA A 100 -11.57 11.30 5.36
N THR A 101 -11.53 9.96 5.37
CA THR A 101 -10.94 9.20 6.48
C THR A 101 -9.48 9.56 6.71
N PHE A 102 -8.66 9.66 5.65
CA PHE A 102 -7.22 9.88 5.77
C PHE A 102 -6.80 11.35 5.77
N SER A 103 -7.68 12.30 5.40
CA SER A 103 -7.38 13.74 5.48
C SER A 103 -7.63 14.34 6.85
N SER A 104 -8.70 13.89 7.54
CA SER A 104 -9.11 14.46 8.83
C SER A 104 -9.73 13.43 9.79
N GLY A 105 -10.16 12.28 9.28
CA GLY A 105 -10.95 11.32 10.06
C GLY A 105 -10.18 10.61 11.17
N LEU A 106 -8.84 10.57 11.14
CA LEU A 106 -8.01 9.89 12.13
C LEU A 106 -7.43 10.85 13.19
N LEU A 107 -7.69 12.16 13.07
CA LEU A 107 -7.31 13.16 14.05
C LEU A 107 -8.52 13.61 14.88
N ALA A 108 -8.24 13.98 16.12
CA ALA A 108 -9.28 14.44 17.06
C ALA A 108 -9.97 15.71 16.52
N GLY A 109 -11.28 15.82 16.76
CA GLY A 109 -12.07 16.97 16.28
C GLY A 109 -12.15 17.13 14.76
N GLY A 110 -11.69 16.14 13.97
CA GLY A 110 -11.63 16.28 12.52
C GLY A 110 -10.54 17.24 12.04
N ALA A 111 -9.52 17.48 12.85
CA ALA A 111 -8.37 18.32 12.51
C ALA A 111 -7.65 17.77 11.25
N ARG A 112 -6.92 18.66 10.56
CA ARG A 112 -6.05 18.31 9.45
C ARG A 112 -4.61 18.61 9.82
N PHE A 113 -3.69 17.82 9.28
CA PHE A 113 -2.27 18.15 9.42
C PHE A 113 -1.92 19.47 8.74
N GLY A 114 -1.15 20.29 9.42
CA GLY A 114 -0.43 21.37 8.76
C GLY A 114 0.62 20.84 7.78
N PRO A 115 1.15 21.68 6.87
CA PRO A 115 2.06 21.22 5.81
C PRO A 115 3.28 20.44 6.31
N GLN A 116 3.90 20.85 7.41
CA GLN A 116 5.08 20.19 7.97
C GLN A 116 4.75 18.76 8.46
N ALA A 117 3.65 18.60 9.19
CA ALA A 117 3.20 17.32 9.68
C ALA A 117 2.77 16.41 8.53
N ALA A 118 2.09 16.93 7.51
CA ALA A 118 1.71 16.19 6.32
C ALA A 118 2.94 15.66 5.56
N VAL A 119 3.99 16.48 5.38
CA VAL A 119 5.26 16.05 4.79
C VAL A 119 5.89 14.96 5.64
N ALA A 120 5.91 15.08 6.96
CA ALA A 120 6.48 14.07 7.85
C ALA A 120 5.76 12.73 7.75
N VAL A 121 4.42 12.73 7.64
CA VAL A 121 3.62 11.51 7.40
C VAL A 121 3.97 10.89 6.04
N LEU A 122 4.09 11.69 4.99
CA LEU A 122 4.50 11.22 3.66
C LEU A 122 5.89 10.58 3.72
N LEU A 123 6.87 11.22 4.36
CA LEU A 123 8.24 10.70 4.50
C LEU A 123 8.31 9.41 5.32
N GLY A 124 7.55 9.32 6.42
CA GLY A 124 7.44 8.12 7.22
C GLY A 124 6.95 6.92 6.40
N THR A 125 5.94 7.17 5.59
CA THR A 125 5.35 6.15 4.71
C THR A 125 6.29 5.76 3.57
N ILE A 126 6.86 6.74 2.85
CA ILE A 126 7.79 6.51 1.73
C ILE A 126 9.01 5.71 2.20
N GLY A 127 9.60 6.13 3.33
CA GLY A 127 10.80 5.50 3.87
C GLY A 127 10.60 4.02 4.10
N TRP A 128 9.51 3.65 4.76
CA TRP A 128 9.20 2.24 4.99
C TRP A 128 8.90 1.48 3.70
N LEU A 129 8.08 2.04 2.80
CA LEU A 129 7.73 1.38 1.53
C LEU A 129 8.96 1.13 0.65
N LEU A 130 9.87 2.10 0.53
CA LEU A 130 11.08 1.94 -0.27
C LEU A 130 12.01 0.86 0.33
N LEU A 131 12.16 0.85 1.65
CA LEU A 131 12.95 -0.14 2.36
C LEU A 131 12.39 -1.55 2.13
N ALA A 132 11.08 -1.72 2.33
CA ALA A 132 10.39 -2.98 2.14
C ALA A 132 10.44 -3.46 0.67
N THR A 133 10.27 -2.56 -0.29
CA THR A 133 10.36 -2.89 -1.72
C THR A 133 11.74 -3.40 -2.10
N ARG A 134 12.80 -2.78 -1.56
CA ARG A 134 14.20 -3.22 -1.79
C ARG A 134 14.49 -4.58 -1.22
N THR A 135 13.94 -4.90 -0.05
CA THR A 135 14.09 -6.22 0.58
C THR A 135 13.15 -7.28 -0.02
N GLY A 136 12.23 -6.88 -0.90
CA GLY A 136 11.23 -7.75 -1.53
C GLY A 136 10.11 -8.16 -0.58
N LEU A 137 9.89 -7.40 0.49
CA LEU A 137 8.79 -7.65 1.43
C LEU A 137 7.51 -7.00 0.93
N PRO A 138 6.41 -7.76 0.80
CA PRO A 138 5.09 -7.22 0.55
C PRO A 138 4.56 -6.57 1.83
N VAL A 139 4.53 -5.24 1.86
CA VAL A 139 4.03 -4.48 3.00
C VAL A 139 2.75 -3.73 2.67
N SER A 140 2.05 -3.32 3.71
CA SER A 140 0.77 -2.62 3.61
C SER A 140 0.97 -1.10 3.60
N THR A 141 0.62 -0.45 2.51
CA THR A 141 0.57 1.02 2.43
C THR A 141 -0.41 1.60 3.44
N THR A 142 -1.56 0.94 3.66
CA THR A 142 -2.54 1.37 4.66
C THR A 142 -1.96 1.38 6.08
N HIS A 143 -1.22 0.32 6.46
CA HIS A 143 -0.53 0.28 7.76
C HIS A 143 0.55 1.35 7.86
N SER A 144 1.33 1.55 6.79
CA SER A 144 2.40 2.56 6.76
C SER A 144 1.85 3.97 6.94
N ILE A 145 0.80 4.32 6.19
CA ILE A 145 0.13 5.63 6.31
C ILE A 145 -0.46 5.79 7.71
N THR A 146 -1.19 4.79 8.20
CA THR A 146 -1.81 4.86 9.54
C THR A 146 -0.77 4.99 10.64
N GLY A 147 0.31 4.21 10.58
CA GLY A 147 1.41 4.31 11.54
C GLY A 147 2.03 5.72 11.55
N ALA A 148 2.33 6.26 10.37
CA ALA A 148 2.88 7.61 10.24
C ALA A 148 1.90 8.69 10.74
N ILE A 149 0.60 8.58 10.43
CA ILE A 149 -0.44 9.50 10.94
C ILE A 149 -0.51 9.46 12.47
N VAL A 150 -0.56 8.26 13.05
CA VAL A 150 -0.63 8.09 14.51
C VAL A 150 0.64 8.62 15.18
N GLY A 151 1.82 8.27 14.65
CA GLY A 151 3.09 8.73 15.20
C GLY A 151 3.25 10.26 15.15
N VAL A 152 3.05 10.85 13.98
CA VAL A 152 3.15 12.30 13.80
C VAL A 152 2.03 13.03 14.54
N GLY A 153 0.80 12.49 14.53
CA GLY A 153 -0.33 13.05 15.26
C GLY A 153 -0.07 13.11 16.77
N THR A 154 0.48 12.03 17.33
CA THR A 154 0.83 11.97 18.76
C THR A 154 1.92 12.97 19.14
N ILE A 155 2.99 13.11 18.32
CA ILE A 155 4.09 14.03 18.65
C ILE A 155 3.73 15.50 18.39
N SER A 156 2.83 15.79 17.43
CA SER A 156 2.46 17.15 17.05
C SER A 156 1.30 17.72 17.85
N ALA A 157 0.37 16.89 18.31
CA ALA A 157 -0.87 17.32 18.99
C ALA A 157 -1.16 16.56 20.30
N GLY A 158 -0.18 15.77 20.79
CA GLY A 158 -0.35 14.91 21.97
C GLY A 158 -1.15 13.65 21.68
N VAL A 159 -1.22 12.76 22.67
CA VAL A 159 -1.98 11.49 22.56
C VAL A 159 -3.46 11.74 22.28
N SER A 160 -4.04 12.79 22.87
CA SER A 160 -5.43 13.19 22.65
C SER A 160 -5.69 13.79 21.24
N GLY A 161 -4.65 14.16 20.51
CA GLY A 161 -4.75 14.65 19.14
C GLY A 161 -5.09 13.58 18.12
N VAL A 162 -5.04 12.28 18.50
CA VAL A 162 -5.41 11.15 17.67
C VAL A 162 -6.81 10.65 18.03
N ALA A 163 -7.66 10.44 17.03
CA ALA A 163 -9.01 9.89 17.21
C ALA A 163 -8.96 8.36 17.36
N TRP A 164 -8.48 7.86 18.50
CA TRP A 164 -8.20 6.44 18.74
C TRP A 164 -9.39 5.52 18.45
N GLU A 165 -10.60 5.94 18.80
CA GLU A 165 -11.80 5.18 18.49
C GLU A 165 -11.99 5.01 16.97
N LYS A 166 -11.80 6.08 16.20
CA LYS A 166 -11.88 6.02 14.74
C LYS A 166 -10.74 5.20 14.13
N VAL A 167 -9.53 5.28 14.70
CA VAL A 167 -8.40 4.42 14.31
C VAL A 167 -8.78 2.95 14.55
N ALA A 168 -9.36 2.62 15.71
CA ALA A 168 -9.78 1.27 16.03
C ALA A 168 -10.90 0.77 15.10
N GLN A 169 -11.97 1.53 14.95
CA GLN A 169 -13.17 1.09 14.21
C GLN A 169 -12.98 1.17 12.70
N LYS A 170 -12.42 2.27 12.18
CA LYS A 170 -12.31 2.49 10.74
C LYS A 170 -11.06 1.89 10.11
N VAL A 171 -10.01 1.64 10.89
CA VAL A 171 -8.74 1.13 10.35
C VAL A 171 -8.38 -0.23 10.94
N ALA A 172 -8.21 -0.33 12.27
CA ALA A 172 -7.71 -1.57 12.87
C ALA A 172 -8.66 -2.75 12.67
N LEU A 173 -9.97 -2.53 12.83
CA LEU A 173 -10.97 -3.59 12.64
C LEU A 173 -11.03 -4.11 11.20
N PRO A 174 -11.15 -3.29 10.13
CA PRO A 174 -11.08 -3.77 8.75
C PRO A 174 -9.74 -4.44 8.41
N LEU A 175 -8.63 -3.95 8.99
CA LEU A 175 -7.31 -4.55 8.79
C LEU A 175 -7.19 -5.94 9.44
N ALA A 176 -7.83 -6.16 10.57
CA ALA A 176 -7.85 -7.46 11.24
C ALA A 176 -8.81 -8.45 10.57
N LEU A 177 -9.98 -7.98 10.14
CA LEU A 177 -10.98 -8.83 9.49
C LEU A 177 -10.63 -9.21 8.07
N GLY A 178 -9.97 -8.29 7.32
CA GLY A 178 -9.62 -8.49 5.91
C GLY A 178 -8.91 -9.82 5.64
N PRO A 179 -7.83 -10.18 6.35
CA PRO A 179 -7.15 -11.46 6.20
C PRO A 179 -8.05 -12.68 6.39
N VAL A 180 -8.89 -12.67 7.42
CA VAL A 180 -9.79 -13.78 7.75
C VAL A 180 -10.82 -13.96 6.65
N LEU A 181 -11.45 -12.88 6.22
CA LEU A 181 -12.41 -12.90 5.13
C LEU A 181 -11.75 -13.33 3.80
N ALA A 182 -10.52 -12.89 3.54
CA ALA A 182 -9.81 -13.25 2.33
C ALA A 182 -9.45 -14.74 2.26
N VAL A 183 -9.08 -15.36 3.38
CA VAL A 183 -8.88 -16.81 3.45
C VAL A 183 -10.17 -17.55 3.08
N GLY A 184 -11.29 -17.16 3.69
CA GLY A 184 -12.60 -17.77 3.46
C GLY A 184 -13.08 -17.58 2.01
N LEU A 185 -13.00 -16.35 1.50
CA LEU A 185 -13.38 -16.04 0.12
C LEU A 185 -12.47 -16.73 -0.91
N GLY A 186 -11.16 -16.79 -0.67
CA GLY A 186 -10.23 -17.51 -1.53
C GLY A 186 -10.56 -18.99 -1.61
N LEU A 187 -10.80 -19.62 -0.45
CA LEU A 187 -11.22 -21.03 -0.41
C LEU A 187 -12.56 -21.24 -1.13
N ALA A 188 -13.55 -20.38 -0.87
CA ALA A 188 -14.88 -20.48 -1.50
C ALA A 188 -14.79 -20.30 -3.03
N ALA A 189 -14.07 -19.28 -3.50
CA ALA A 189 -13.85 -19.05 -4.92
C ALA A 189 -13.20 -20.27 -5.60
N TYR A 190 -12.16 -20.85 -4.99
CA TYR A 190 -11.53 -22.04 -5.52
C TYR A 190 -12.46 -23.26 -5.58
N VAL A 191 -13.27 -23.48 -4.54
CA VAL A 191 -14.24 -24.59 -4.50
C VAL A 191 -15.28 -24.42 -5.60
N LEU A 192 -15.84 -23.23 -5.77
CA LEU A 192 -16.81 -22.92 -6.82
C LEU A 192 -16.23 -23.13 -8.21
N LEU A 193 -14.98 -22.67 -8.45
CA LEU A 193 -14.29 -22.89 -9.72
C LEU A 193 -14.03 -24.38 -10.01
N ARG A 194 -13.81 -25.20 -8.98
CA ARG A 194 -13.67 -26.66 -9.16
C ARG A 194 -14.97 -27.37 -9.50
N LEU A 195 -16.08 -26.88 -8.99
CA LEU A 195 -17.40 -27.45 -9.21
C LEU A 195 -18.03 -26.97 -10.52
N SER A 196 -17.43 -25.96 -11.20
CA SER A 196 -17.93 -25.42 -12.46
C SER A 196 -17.88 -26.49 -13.55
N PRO A 197 -19.04 -26.87 -14.16
CA PRO A 197 -19.08 -27.83 -15.26
C PRO A 197 -18.55 -27.19 -16.56
N GLY A 198 -17.94 -28.00 -17.40
CA GLY A 198 -17.56 -27.62 -18.76
C GLY A 198 -16.15 -27.03 -18.90
N GLN A 199 -15.86 -26.60 -20.13
CA GLN A 199 -14.56 -25.99 -20.49
C GLN A 199 -14.57 -24.49 -20.14
N VAL A 200 -14.07 -24.15 -18.95
CA VAL A 200 -13.94 -22.77 -18.51
C VAL A 200 -12.59 -22.22 -19.00
N PRO A 201 -12.56 -21.05 -19.68
CA PRO A 201 -11.32 -20.44 -20.15
C PRO A 201 -10.55 -19.79 -18.98
N TYR A 202 -10.01 -20.63 -18.08
CA TYR A 202 -9.37 -20.19 -16.84
C TYR A 202 -8.28 -19.15 -17.08
N GLY A 203 -7.45 -19.31 -18.12
CA GLY A 203 -6.40 -18.36 -18.44
C GLY A 203 -6.93 -16.95 -18.71
N ALA A 204 -7.98 -16.81 -19.54
CA ALA A 204 -8.58 -15.49 -19.83
C ALA A 204 -9.22 -14.89 -18.56
N LEU A 205 -9.94 -15.69 -17.76
CA LEU A 205 -10.52 -15.24 -16.51
C LEU A 205 -9.46 -14.84 -15.47
N HIS A 206 -8.31 -15.53 -15.47
CA HIS A 206 -7.21 -15.19 -14.59
C HIS A 206 -6.59 -13.84 -14.97
N TRP A 207 -6.43 -13.55 -16.26
CA TRP A 207 -6.03 -12.23 -16.71
C TRP A 207 -7.02 -11.15 -16.25
N LEU A 208 -8.31 -11.36 -16.45
CA LEU A 208 -9.35 -10.40 -16.04
C LEU A 208 -9.33 -10.17 -14.52
N SER A 209 -9.27 -11.25 -13.72
CA SER A 209 -9.24 -11.14 -12.26
C SER A 209 -7.96 -10.47 -11.75
N SER A 210 -6.82 -10.70 -12.39
CA SER A 210 -5.56 -9.99 -12.14
C SER A 210 -5.68 -8.50 -12.40
N GLY A 211 -6.29 -8.13 -13.54
CA GLY A 211 -6.65 -6.73 -13.84
C GLY A 211 -7.56 -6.14 -12.78
N GLY A 212 -8.62 -6.87 -12.41
CA GLY A 212 -9.55 -6.48 -11.35
C GLY A 212 -8.86 -6.25 -10.00
N THR A 213 -7.94 -7.14 -9.62
CA THR A 213 -7.12 -6.97 -8.40
C THR A 213 -6.23 -5.73 -8.48
N SER A 214 -5.57 -5.49 -9.60
CA SER A 214 -4.72 -4.31 -9.80
C SER A 214 -5.53 -3.02 -9.76
N MET A 215 -6.72 -3.02 -10.36
CA MET A 215 -7.67 -1.90 -10.32
C MET A 215 -8.20 -1.65 -8.90
N ALA A 216 -8.70 -2.68 -8.21
CA ALA A 216 -9.25 -2.59 -6.87
C ALA A 216 -8.21 -2.08 -5.86
N ARG A 217 -6.95 -2.56 -5.97
CA ARG A 217 -5.83 -2.07 -5.19
C ARG A 217 -5.60 -0.58 -5.37
N ALA A 218 -5.52 -0.13 -6.62
CA ALA A 218 -5.29 1.28 -6.91
C ALA A 218 -6.46 2.16 -6.47
N LEU A 219 -7.70 1.69 -6.63
CA LEU A 219 -8.91 2.32 -6.12
C LEU A 219 -8.86 2.50 -4.60
N ASN A 220 -8.28 1.54 -3.87
CA ASN A 220 -8.12 1.58 -2.42
C ASN A 220 -6.99 2.50 -1.96
N ASP A 221 -5.86 2.56 -2.67
CA ASP A 221 -4.65 3.22 -2.19
C ASP A 221 -4.52 4.68 -2.65
N THR A 222 -4.97 5.00 -3.86
CA THR A 222 -4.90 6.36 -4.42
C THR A 222 -5.57 7.41 -3.52
N PRO A 223 -6.81 7.21 -3.02
CA PRO A 223 -7.46 8.21 -2.20
C PRO A 223 -6.74 8.48 -0.88
N LYS A 224 -6.05 7.49 -0.30
CA LYS A 224 -5.25 7.67 0.92
C LYS A 224 -4.02 8.55 0.65
N ILE A 225 -3.36 8.35 -0.49
CA ILE A 225 -2.21 9.14 -0.92
C ILE A 225 -2.65 10.58 -1.24
N VAL A 226 -3.73 10.72 -1.99
CA VAL A 226 -4.34 12.01 -2.33
C VAL A 226 -4.79 12.77 -1.09
N ALA A 227 -5.34 12.09 -0.08
CA ALA A 227 -5.75 12.69 1.19
C ALA A 227 -4.58 13.41 1.90
N LEU A 228 -3.40 12.79 1.93
CA LEU A 228 -2.20 13.40 2.49
C LEU A 228 -1.69 14.56 1.62
N GLY A 229 -1.78 14.42 0.29
CA GLY A 229 -1.40 15.46 -0.66
C GLY A 229 -2.36 16.64 -0.71
N ALA A 230 -3.58 16.49 -0.21
CA ALA A 230 -4.59 17.55 -0.19
C ALA A 230 -4.11 18.80 0.57
N ALA A 231 -3.26 18.62 1.61
CA ALA A 231 -2.65 19.74 2.35
C ALA A 231 -1.81 20.70 1.46
N PHE A 232 -1.42 20.23 0.27
CA PHE A 232 -0.56 20.99 -0.66
C PHE A 232 -1.25 21.34 -1.99
N ALA A 233 -2.39 20.72 -2.28
CA ALA A 233 -3.07 20.85 -3.57
C ALA A 233 -4.41 21.56 -3.49
N VAL A 234 -4.98 21.68 -2.29
CA VAL A 234 -6.31 22.24 -2.08
C VAL A 234 -6.20 23.70 -1.58
N ALA A 235 -6.88 24.59 -2.27
CA ALA A 235 -6.92 25.98 -1.84
C ALA A 235 -7.60 26.15 -0.47
N PRO A 236 -7.18 27.11 0.36
CA PRO A 236 -7.84 27.39 1.63
C PRO A 236 -9.35 27.58 1.45
N GLY A 237 -10.14 26.90 2.29
CA GLY A 237 -11.61 26.94 2.23
C GLY A 237 -12.26 26.00 1.21
N SER A 238 -11.50 25.28 0.38
CA SER A 238 -12.04 24.25 -0.50
C SER A 238 -11.99 22.88 0.17
N GLU A 239 -13.07 22.10 0.03
CA GLU A 239 -13.10 20.69 0.49
C GLU A 239 -12.82 19.70 -0.64
N ARG A 240 -12.82 20.15 -1.89
CA ARG A 240 -12.67 19.29 -3.06
C ARG A 240 -11.24 19.21 -3.51
N VAL A 241 -10.70 18.00 -3.58
CA VAL A 241 -9.41 17.75 -4.20
C VAL A 241 -9.58 17.84 -5.73
N PRO A 242 -8.78 18.65 -6.42
CA PRO A 242 -8.84 18.80 -7.87
C PRO A 242 -8.58 17.45 -8.59
N PRO A 243 -9.30 17.14 -9.68
CA PRO A 243 -9.11 15.88 -10.43
C PRO A 243 -7.68 15.64 -10.93
N TRP A 244 -6.93 16.69 -11.23
CA TRP A 244 -5.54 16.58 -11.67
C TRP A 244 -4.63 15.93 -10.62
N VAL A 245 -4.94 16.05 -9.33
CA VAL A 245 -4.17 15.42 -8.24
C VAL A 245 -4.29 13.89 -8.33
N PHE A 246 -5.48 13.38 -8.62
CA PHE A 246 -5.70 11.96 -8.85
C PHE A 246 -4.97 11.46 -10.10
N LEU A 247 -5.00 12.23 -11.18
CA LEU A 247 -4.31 11.87 -12.42
C LEU A 247 -2.78 11.89 -12.25
N ALA A 248 -2.23 12.88 -11.57
CA ALA A 248 -0.81 12.94 -11.25
C ALA A 248 -0.38 11.78 -10.33
N THR A 249 -1.22 11.45 -9.33
CA THR A 249 -1.01 10.28 -8.46
C THR A 249 -1.05 8.98 -9.27
N ALA A 250 -2.01 8.83 -10.18
CA ALA A 250 -2.11 7.68 -11.08
C ALA A 250 -0.87 7.53 -11.96
N ALA A 251 -0.39 8.61 -12.57
CA ALA A 251 0.82 8.62 -13.38
C ALA A 251 2.06 8.21 -12.57
N ALA A 252 2.21 8.72 -11.35
CA ALA A 252 3.31 8.35 -10.46
C ALA A 252 3.23 6.87 -10.02
N MET A 253 2.03 6.35 -9.72
CA MET A 253 1.81 4.93 -9.42
C MET A 253 2.15 4.03 -10.61
N VAL A 254 1.75 4.41 -11.82
CA VAL A 254 2.09 3.72 -13.07
C VAL A 254 3.61 3.69 -13.27
N ALA A 255 4.29 4.82 -13.12
CA ALA A 255 5.75 4.89 -13.23
C ALA A 255 6.46 4.01 -12.18
N GLY A 256 5.98 4.04 -10.94
CA GLY A 256 6.49 3.19 -9.86
C GLY A 256 6.26 1.69 -10.12
N SER A 257 5.08 1.33 -10.61
CA SER A 257 4.74 -0.05 -10.99
C SER A 257 5.70 -0.58 -12.05
N TRP A 258 6.00 0.24 -13.05
CA TRP A 258 6.93 -0.10 -14.13
C TRP A 258 8.38 -0.27 -13.65
N ALA A 259 8.86 0.63 -12.79
CA ALA A 259 10.26 0.66 -12.35
C ALA A 259 10.58 -0.36 -11.25
N GLY A 260 9.57 -0.80 -10.48
CA GLY A 260 9.76 -1.63 -9.31
C GLY A 260 8.95 -2.94 -9.33
N GLY A 261 8.79 -3.54 -8.17
CA GLY A 261 7.87 -4.66 -7.96
C GLY A 261 8.43 -6.06 -8.23
N ARG A 262 9.50 -6.22 -9.02
CA ARG A 262 10.01 -7.56 -9.38
C ARG A 262 10.37 -8.42 -8.16
N ARG A 263 11.02 -7.83 -7.16
CA ARG A 263 11.43 -8.53 -5.94
C ARG A 263 10.22 -8.95 -5.10
N VAL A 264 9.25 -8.04 -4.96
CA VAL A 264 8.02 -8.29 -4.21
C VAL A 264 7.15 -9.31 -4.95
N THR A 265 7.01 -9.18 -6.29
CA THR A 265 6.30 -10.17 -7.11
C THR A 265 6.90 -11.57 -6.94
N ARG A 266 8.24 -11.68 -6.96
CA ARG A 266 8.92 -12.96 -6.73
C ARG A 266 8.61 -13.56 -5.37
N THR A 267 8.53 -12.75 -4.32
CA THR A 267 8.16 -13.22 -2.98
C THR A 267 6.76 -13.81 -2.97
N LEU A 268 5.78 -13.13 -3.53
CA LEU A 268 4.39 -13.60 -3.57
C LEU A 268 4.17 -14.76 -4.54
N ALA A 269 4.82 -14.72 -5.72
CA ALA A 269 4.65 -15.70 -6.79
C ALA A 269 5.36 -17.05 -6.52
N GLU A 270 6.55 -17.00 -5.90
CA GLU A 270 7.43 -18.16 -5.82
C GLU A 270 7.69 -18.65 -4.39
N ARG A 271 7.69 -17.71 -3.40
CA ARG A 271 8.14 -18.04 -2.03
C ARG A 271 7.03 -18.39 -1.06
N VAL A 272 5.81 -17.87 -1.27
CA VAL A 272 4.67 -18.19 -0.39
C VAL A 272 4.13 -19.57 -0.70
N THR A 273 3.83 -19.84 -1.97
CA THR A 273 3.39 -21.14 -2.48
C THR A 273 3.44 -21.14 -4.00
N GLN A 274 3.43 -22.33 -4.59
CA GLN A 274 3.20 -22.50 -6.03
C GLN A 274 1.70 -22.61 -6.28
N LEU A 275 1.17 -21.85 -7.23
CA LEU A 275 -0.24 -21.84 -7.61
C LEU A 275 -0.44 -22.52 -8.95
N ASP A 276 -1.60 -23.15 -9.14
CA ASP A 276 -2.12 -23.44 -10.47
C ASP A 276 -3.03 -22.28 -10.95
N ASP A 277 -3.46 -22.34 -12.21
CA ASP A 277 -4.24 -21.26 -12.84
C ASP A 277 -5.59 -21.02 -12.12
N ARG A 278 -6.28 -22.08 -11.69
CA ARG A 278 -7.54 -21.98 -10.93
C ARG A 278 -7.33 -21.38 -9.55
N GLU A 279 -6.26 -21.75 -8.88
CA GLU A 279 -5.90 -21.21 -7.57
C GLU A 279 -5.57 -19.72 -7.68
N GLY A 280 -4.81 -19.34 -8.71
CA GLY A 280 -4.48 -17.94 -8.97
C GLY A 280 -5.71 -17.10 -9.29
N LEU A 281 -6.60 -17.61 -10.15
CA LEU A 281 -7.89 -17.00 -10.46
C LEU A 281 -8.73 -16.81 -9.18
N GLY A 282 -8.87 -17.86 -8.36
CA GLY A 282 -9.65 -17.79 -7.12
C GLY A 282 -9.09 -16.77 -6.11
N ALA A 283 -7.77 -16.72 -5.94
CA ALA A 283 -7.13 -15.76 -5.07
C ALA A 283 -7.34 -14.31 -5.56
N ASN A 284 -7.23 -14.07 -6.87
CA ASN A 284 -7.48 -12.76 -7.46
C ASN A 284 -8.93 -12.34 -7.36
N LEU A 285 -9.89 -13.23 -7.64
CA LEU A 285 -11.33 -12.94 -7.49
C LEU A 285 -11.66 -12.53 -6.06
N ALA A 286 -11.19 -13.31 -5.07
CA ALA A 286 -11.39 -12.98 -3.65
C ALA A 286 -10.79 -11.60 -3.31
N THR A 287 -9.59 -11.32 -3.80
CA THR A 287 -8.90 -10.04 -3.55
C THR A 287 -9.62 -8.88 -4.22
N ALA A 288 -9.96 -8.99 -5.50
CA ALA A 288 -10.61 -7.93 -6.26
C ALA A 288 -11.98 -7.58 -5.67
N LEU A 289 -12.78 -8.60 -5.33
CA LEU A 289 -14.11 -8.40 -4.75
C LEU A 289 -14.03 -7.77 -3.36
N LEU A 290 -13.19 -8.30 -2.46
CA LEU A 290 -13.09 -7.81 -1.10
C LEU A 290 -12.51 -6.39 -1.06
N VAL A 291 -11.42 -6.14 -1.76
CA VAL A 291 -10.77 -4.82 -1.79
C VAL A 291 -11.63 -3.80 -2.53
N GLY A 292 -12.21 -4.17 -3.68
CA GLY A 292 -13.09 -3.31 -4.45
C GLY A 292 -14.32 -2.89 -3.65
N PHE A 293 -15.02 -3.85 -3.06
CA PHE A 293 -16.20 -3.57 -2.21
C PHE A 293 -15.82 -2.70 -1.01
N ALA A 294 -14.79 -3.07 -0.25
CA ALA A 294 -14.38 -2.29 0.91
C ALA A 294 -14.03 -0.83 0.53
N SER A 295 -13.36 -0.63 -0.62
CA SER A 295 -12.99 0.70 -1.10
C SER A 295 -14.18 1.59 -1.41
N THR A 296 -15.23 1.02 -2.02
CA THR A 296 -16.48 1.76 -2.34
C THR A 296 -17.29 2.08 -1.08
N GLN A 297 -17.13 1.30 -0.02
CA GLN A 297 -17.75 1.56 1.30
C GLN A 297 -16.89 2.46 2.20
N GLY A 298 -15.80 3.03 1.69
CA GLY A 298 -14.91 3.86 2.49
C GLY A 298 -14.12 3.11 3.58
N LEU A 299 -14.07 1.79 3.50
CA LEU A 299 -13.36 0.94 4.46
C LEU A 299 -11.91 0.72 3.97
N PRO A 300 -10.91 1.26 4.68
CA PRO A 300 -9.53 1.03 4.33
C PRO A 300 -9.10 -0.40 4.70
N VAL A 301 -8.87 -1.22 3.69
CA VAL A 301 -8.31 -2.55 3.86
C VAL A 301 -6.84 -2.59 3.44
N SER A 302 -6.12 -3.59 3.92
CA SER A 302 -4.78 -3.88 3.43
C SER A 302 -4.83 -4.82 2.25
N THR A 303 -4.58 -4.30 1.06
CA THR A 303 -4.51 -5.12 -0.16
C THR A 303 -3.43 -6.19 -0.07
N THR A 304 -2.33 -5.92 0.65
CA THR A 304 -1.27 -6.90 0.91
C THR A 304 -1.77 -8.08 1.74
N HIS A 305 -2.46 -7.79 2.84
CA HIS A 305 -3.01 -8.84 3.71
C HIS A 305 -4.05 -9.66 2.96
N VAL A 306 -4.99 -8.99 2.29
CA VAL A 306 -6.05 -9.65 1.52
C VAL A 306 -5.47 -10.54 0.42
N ALA A 307 -4.57 -10.04 -0.43
CA ALA A 307 -3.99 -10.81 -1.52
C ALA A 307 -3.16 -12.00 -1.00
N SER A 308 -2.31 -11.78 0.01
CA SER A 308 -1.47 -12.84 0.56
C SER A 308 -2.29 -13.92 1.24
N THR A 309 -3.33 -13.55 2.00
CA THR A 309 -4.17 -14.53 2.71
C THR A 309 -5.20 -15.20 1.79
N ALA A 310 -5.65 -14.56 0.70
CA ALA A 310 -6.41 -15.21 -0.34
C ALA A 310 -5.58 -16.34 -1.03
N ILE A 311 -4.30 -16.08 -1.32
CA ILE A 311 -3.36 -17.10 -1.82
C ILE A 311 -3.24 -18.28 -0.83
N ILE A 312 -3.15 -18.02 0.47
CA ILE A 312 -3.11 -19.05 1.50
C ILE A 312 -4.45 -19.81 1.53
N GLY A 313 -5.58 -19.11 1.43
CA GLY A 313 -6.92 -19.68 1.46
C GLY A 313 -7.18 -20.69 0.36
N VAL A 314 -6.82 -20.40 -0.90
CA VAL A 314 -6.98 -21.33 -2.03
C VAL A 314 -6.16 -22.60 -1.86
N ARG A 315 -5.03 -22.53 -1.15
CA ARG A 315 -4.12 -23.67 -0.89
C ARG A 315 -4.47 -24.47 0.36
N ALA A 316 -5.32 -23.96 1.24
CA ALA A 316 -5.63 -24.58 2.53
C ALA A 316 -6.07 -26.05 2.39
N ARG A 317 -6.80 -26.40 1.31
CA ARG A 317 -7.24 -27.78 1.04
C ARG A 317 -6.12 -28.75 0.69
N ARG A 318 -4.98 -28.28 0.17
CA ARG A 318 -3.82 -29.15 -0.13
C ARG A 318 -3.00 -29.49 1.11
N GLY A 319 -3.47 -29.03 2.28
CA GLY A 319 -2.87 -29.29 3.57
C GLY A 319 -1.71 -28.34 3.91
N ARG A 320 -1.28 -28.41 5.17
CA ARG A 320 -0.26 -27.49 5.73
C ARG A 320 1.07 -27.51 4.97
N ARG A 321 1.43 -28.63 4.34
CA ARG A 321 2.72 -28.76 3.58
C ARG A 321 2.72 -28.00 2.25
N ALA A 322 1.55 -27.57 1.76
CA ALA A 322 1.44 -26.84 0.50
C ALA A 322 1.82 -25.35 0.63
N VAL A 323 2.04 -24.85 1.83
CA VAL A 323 2.36 -23.44 2.12
C VAL A 323 3.71 -23.37 2.82
N HIS A 324 4.57 -22.45 2.39
CA HIS A 324 5.87 -22.19 3.02
C HIS A 324 5.70 -21.29 4.24
N TRP A 325 5.32 -21.89 5.37
CA TRP A 325 4.98 -21.18 6.61
C TRP A 325 6.06 -20.25 7.13
N ARG A 326 7.33 -20.55 6.86
CA ARG A 326 8.45 -19.65 7.20
C ARG A 326 8.30 -18.32 6.47
N THR A 327 8.02 -18.36 5.15
CA THR A 327 7.81 -17.12 4.37
C THR A 327 6.55 -16.38 4.82
N VAL A 328 5.48 -17.11 5.14
CA VAL A 328 4.27 -16.51 5.73
C VAL A 328 4.60 -15.79 7.04
N GLY A 329 5.41 -16.40 7.92
CA GLY A 329 5.87 -15.78 9.16
C GLY A 329 6.72 -14.53 8.92
N GLU A 330 7.64 -14.55 7.95
CA GLU A 330 8.43 -13.37 7.55
C GLU A 330 7.54 -12.22 7.05
N VAL A 331 6.52 -12.54 6.24
CA VAL A 331 5.54 -11.57 5.74
C VAL A 331 4.66 -11.04 6.88
N ALA A 332 4.17 -11.91 7.77
CA ALA A 332 3.37 -11.50 8.92
C ALA A 332 4.16 -10.61 9.88
N LEU A 333 5.45 -10.91 10.12
CA LEU A 333 6.34 -10.06 10.91
C LEU A 333 6.49 -8.67 10.24
N ALA A 334 6.68 -8.63 8.91
CA ALA A 334 6.75 -7.36 8.19
C ALA A 334 5.48 -6.52 8.37
N TRP A 335 4.30 -7.17 8.46
CA TRP A 335 3.04 -6.47 8.73
C TRP A 335 2.99 -5.87 10.14
N LEU A 336 3.44 -6.61 11.15
CA LEU A 336 3.48 -6.14 12.54
C LEU A 336 4.42 -4.95 12.72
N VAL A 337 5.60 -4.99 12.09
CA VAL A 337 6.59 -3.92 12.23
C VAL A 337 6.29 -2.69 11.36
N THR A 338 5.41 -2.81 10.37
CA THR A 338 5.07 -1.71 9.44
C THR A 338 4.54 -0.48 10.15
N LEU A 339 3.57 -0.64 11.05
CA LEU A 339 2.97 0.48 11.81
C LEU A 339 4.03 1.23 12.65
N PRO A 340 4.76 0.55 13.58
CA PRO A 340 5.72 1.23 14.43
C PRO A 340 6.89 1.82 13.66
N VAL A 341 7.39 1.15 12.62
CA VAL A 341 8.54 1.67 11.87
C VAL A 341 8.14 2.90 11.06
N ALA A 342 6.98 2.90 10.38
CA ALA A 342 6.48 4.06 9.67
C ALA A 342 6.21 5.23 10.64
N ALA A 343 5.69 4.95 11.85
CA ALA A 343 5.50 5.94 12.90
C ALA A 343 6.84 6.57 13.33
N LEU A 344 7.86 5.76 13.63
CA LEU A 344 9.18 6.22 14.06
C LEU A 344 9.87 7.06 13.00
N ILE A 345 9.82 6.64 11.72
CA ILE A 345 10.38 7.43 10.61
C ILE A 345 9.62 8.76 10.47
N GLY A 346 8.27 8.74 10.58
CA GLY A 346 7.45 9.93 10.54
C GLY A 346 7.73 10.90 11.68
N ILE A 347 7.86 10.40 12.92
CA ILE A 347 8.27 11.18 14.10
C ILE A 347 9.63 11.83 13.88
N ALA A 348 10.63 11.06 13.44
CA ALA A 348 11.96 11.57 13.17
C ALA A 348 11.92 12.67 12.09
N ALA A 349 11.16 12.45 11.01
CA ALA A 349 10.97 13.43 9.97
C ALA A 349 10.28 14.71 10.52
N TYR A 350 9.26 14.56 11.38
CA TYR A 350 8.56 15.69 11.98
C TYR A 350 9.49 16.52 12.85
N LEU A 351 10.27 15.89 13.72
CA LEU A 351 11.25 16.56 14.56
C LEU A 351 12.31 17.30 13.74
N LEU A 352 12.80 16.71 12.65
CA LEU A 352 13.74 17.36 11.72
C LEU A 352 13.11 18.57 11.02
N VAL A 353 11.88 18.42 10.53
CA VAL A 353 11.15 19.48 9.83
C VAL A 353 10.77 20.62 10.77
N THR A 354 10.54 20.33 12.05
CA THR A 354 10.14 21.33 13.07
C THR A 354 11.31 21.79 13.94
N TRP A 355 12.50 21.24 13.77
CA TRP A 355 13.69 21.66 14.53
C TRP A 355 13.95 23.17 14.35
N GLN A 356 13.90 23.92 15.44
CA GLN A 356 14.36 25.31 15.47
C GLN A 356 15.86 25.28 15.76
N VAL A 357 16.68 25.78 14.85
CA VAL A 357 18.04 26.17 15.21
C VAL A 357 17.86 27.32 16.21
N PRO A 358 18.34 27.20 17.46
CA PRO A 358 18.37 28.34 18.37
C PRO A 358 19.19 29.44 17.69
N GLY A 359 18.58 30.60 17.46
CA GLY A 359 19.26 31.78 16.96
C GLY A 359 20.25 32.34 17.96
#